data_92f30f704a4404e061b07589f86f87f5
#
_entry.id   92f30f704a4404e061b07589f86f87f5
#
_cell.length_a   1.000
_cell.length_b   1.000
_cell.length_c   1.000
_cell.angle_alpha   90.00
_cell.angle_beta   90.00
_cell.angle_gamma   90.00
#
_symmetry.space_group_name_H-M   'P 1'
#
loop_
_entity.id
_entity.type
_entity.pdbx_description
1 polymer ?
#
loop_
_entity_poly.entity_id
_entity_poly.type
_entity_poly.pdbx_seq_one_letter_code
_entity_poly.pdbx_strand_id
1 'polypeptide(L)'
;MASIYGGASGNGWKLRLDYTVTQDRAANSSSLRLRLYLYANTTGSYNLEKDSAYYVLQGQKVYQTYQYTSPGWYLLGERTVTVRHGADGNGSVQLGGQWVSDVESSWTPASLSVSAAVALPRILRPSVLRAAELTLGQACVLSIRAEEERYTHRVTYALGGASGTVVQETAQRELTWTPPLELARQLPQSVAGTMRLTVTTYDGDTTMGSSVTECRVYVPDTVRPTAALTVTPVNDNAVLEQWGVFVKGMTRLRWQVTAQGAYGSSIDGCSVSCGGVGGSGLSGMSAGAVSVSGEVTAAAMVKDSRGRSVSVEAGPVTVYEYSGPTMTRPAVCRCDADGTACSDGGYVKVKCGAQCSDVGGRNQVSLRVRSRRPGGEFGGYTALESGVEKVLPGFSPLLSYELELSAEDLPGSRRTVVCAIPTAAAAVHLASGGTAVGVGKYAEHDRAVEVNPEWEVYVKGKALWELIYPVGSLYLSAADTDPGVLFGGTWERIRDRFLLAAGTAYGAGTTGGEAVHTLTENELPAHAHDPANEAGYYGFITNSQKAFTVGDMGVQSGSGRYYPYAPAAFDISRNTKTGSVGGGKAHNNMPPYLAVYVWQRTA
;
A
#
# COMPACT_ATOMS: atom_id res chain seq x y z
N MET A 1 -9.05 -44.64 -56.99
CA MET A 1 -10.53 -44.72 -57.09
C MET A 1 -10.92 -46.00 -56.39
N ALA A 2 -11.77 -45.93 -55.43
CA ALA A 2 -12.30 -47.12 -54.72
C ALA A 2 -13.77 -47.30 -55.11
N SER A 3 -14.24 -48.55 -55.01
CA SER A 3 -15.60 -48.89 -55.44
C SER A 3 -16.33 -49.66 -54.31
N ILE A 4 -17.58 -49.29 -54.09
CA ILE A 4 -18.52 -49.97 -53.21
C ILE A 4 -19.59 -50.60 -54.09
N TYR A 5 -19.85 -51.87 -53.92
CA TYR A 5 -20.84 -52.60 -54.70
C TYR A 5 -22.07 -52.86 -53.83
N GLY A 6 -23.23 -52.54 -54.35
CA GLY A 6 -24.51 -52.98 -53.79
C GLY A 6 -24.87 -54.42 -54.12
N GLY A 7 -25.89 -54.89 -53.48
CA GLY A 7 -26.45 -56.18 -53.80
C GLY A 7 -26.85 -56.32 -55.28
N ALA A 8 -26.61 -57.47 -55.87
CA ALA A 8 -27.10 -57.76 -57.22
C ALA A 8 -28.58 -58.17 -57.14
N SER A 9 -29.38 -57.76 -58.09
CA SER A 9 -30.71 -58.31 -58.28
C SER A 9 -30.63 -59.71 -58.87
N GLY A 10 -31.66 -60.51 -58.72
CA GLY A 10 -31.74 -61.83 -59.33
C GLY A 10 -31.59 -61.87 -60.84
N ASN A 11 -31.72 -60.69 -61.51
CA ASN A 11 -31.57 -60.50 -62.96
C ASN A 11 -30.22 -59.92 -63.32
N GLY A 12 -29.25 -59.83 -62.38
CA GLY A 12 -27.89 -59.42 -62.67
C GLY A 12 -27.67 -57.86 -62.72
N TRP A 13 -28.69 -57.05 -62.47
CA TRP A 13 -28.52 -55.62 -62.29
C TRP A 13 -27.75 -55.33 -61.03
N LYS A 14 -26.81 -54.36 -61.08
CA LYS A 14 -25.93 -54.04 -59.97
C LYS A 14 -25.78 -52.52 -59.84
N LEU A 15 -25.58 -52.04 -58.61
CA LEU A 15 -25.24 -50.65 -58.35
C LEU A 15 -23.81 -50.60 -57.80
N ARG A 16 -23.03 -49.63 -58.29
CA ARG A 16 -21.66 -49.36 -57.84
C ARG A 16 -21.49 -47.89 -57.54
N LEU A 17 -20.92 -47.60 -56.44
CA LEU A 17 -20.54 -46.25 -56.05
C LEU A 17 -19.01 -46.17 -56.03
N ASP A 18 -18.47 -45.43 -56.98
CA ASP A 18 -17.03 -45.12 -57.04
C ASP A 18 -16.77 -43.82 -56.30
N TYR A 19 -15.64 -43.76 -55.61
CA TYR A 19 -15.22 -42.55 -54.96
C TYR A 19 -13.72 -42.34 -55.03
N THR A 20 -13.33 -41.04 -55.01
CA THR A 20 -11.95 -40.60 -54.86
C THR A 20 -11.89 -39.62 -53.72
N VAL A 21 -10.83 -39.71 -52.92
CA VAL A 21 -10.62 -38.85 -51.75
C VAL A 21 -9.48 -37.89 -52.05
N THR A 22 -9.71 -36.60 -51.81
CA THR A 22 -8.67 -35.59 -51.82
C THR A 22 -8.67 -34.90 -50.46
N GLN A 23 -7.52 -34.87 -49.81
CA GLN A 23 -7.39 -34.28 -48.46
C GLN A 23 -7.06 -32.78 -48.56
N ASP A 24 -7.73 -31.96 -47.77
CA ASP A 24 -7.34 -30.61 -47.40
C ASP A 24 -6.83 -30.63 -45.95
N ARG A 25 -5.50 -30.63 -45.81
CA ARG A 25 -4.83 -30.70 -44.50
C ARG A 25 -5.06 -29.45 -43.69
N ALA A 26 -5.11 -28.28 -44.36
CA ALA A 26 -5.32 -27.01 -43.67
C ALA A 26 -6.72 -26.92 -43.09
N ALA A 27 -7.73 -27.29 -43.85
CA ALA A 27 -9.13 -27.32 -43.42
C ALA A 27 -9.47 -28.52 -42.52
N ASN A 28 -8.56 -29.47 -42.35
CA ASN A 28 -8.81 -30.75 -41.67
C ASN A 28 -10.05 -31.45 -42.24
N SER A 29 -10.10 -31.56 -43.55
CA SER A 29 -11.23 -32.15 -44.25
C SER A 29 -10.80 -32.98 -45.45
N SER A 30 -11.67 -33.86 -45.87
CA SER A 30 -11.53 -34.59 -47.13
C SER A 30 -12.70 -34.30 -48.04
N SER A 31 -12.38 -34.07 -49.31
CA SER A 31 -13.35 -33.93 -50.40
C SER A 31 -13.46 -35.25 -51.13
N LEU A 32 -14.65 -35.80 -51.19
CA LEU A 32 -14.92 -37.06 -51.86
C LEU A 32 -15.71 -36.76 -53.13
N ARG A 33 -15.15 -37.14 -54.29
CA ARG A 33 -15.88 -37.14 -55.55
C ARG A 33 -16.52 -38.50 -55.72
N LEU A 34 -17.83 -38.53 -55.76
CA LEU A 34 -18.67 -39.71 -55.82
C LEU A 34 -19.22 -39.85 -57.21
N ARG A 35 -19.24 -41.10 -57.74
CA ARG A 35 -19.85 -41.43 -59.01
C ARG A 35 -20.70 -42.68 -58.82
N LEU A 36 -21.99 -42.56 -59.07
CA LEU A 36 -22.93 -43.67 -58.98
C LEU A 36 -23.12 -44.31 -60.36
N TYR A 37 -22.86 -45.58 -60.46
CA TYR A 37 -23.01 -46.39 -61.68
C TYR A 37 -24.01 -47.45 -61.50
N LEU A 38 -24.86 -47.61 -62.50
CA LEU A 38 -25.77 -48.80 -62.65
C LEU A 38 -25.21 -49.72 -63.72
N TYR A 39 -25.08 -50.99 -63.39
CA TYR A 39 -24.93 -52.04 -64.38
C TYR A 39 -26.31 -52.49 -64.84
N ALA A 40 -26.66 -52.12 -66.05
CA ALA A 40 -27.88 -52.62 -66.67
C ALA A 40 -27.56 -53.96 -67.35
N ASN A 41 -28.29 -54.99 -66.93
CA ASN A 41 -28.16 -56.33 -67.49
C ASN A 41 -29.29 -56.59 -68.54
N THR A 42 -29.12 -56.01 -69.72
CA THR A 42 -30.12 -56.09 -70.77
C THR A 42 -29.47 -56.49 -72.05
N THR A 43 -30.15 -57.38 -72.87
CA THR A 43 -29.68 -57.83 -74.19
C THR A 43 -30.46 -57.17 -75.35
N GLY A 44 -31.24 -56.13 -75.08
CA GLY A 44 -32.01 -55.33 -76.04
C GLY A 44 -32.20 -53.96 -75.58
N SER A 45 -32.73 -53.07 -76.45
CA SER A 45 -33.02 -51.65 -76.09
C SER A 45 -34.04 -51.60 -74.98
N TYR A 46 -33.69 -51.02 -73.91
CA TYR A 46 -34.54 -50.81 -72.75
C TYR A 46 -34.61 -49.33 -72.43
N ASN A 47 -35.81 -48.76 -72.49
CA ASN A 47 -36.08 -47.37 -72.22
C ASN A 47 -36.99 -47.23 -71.00
N LEU A 48 -36.52 -46.51 -70.02
CA LEU A 48 -37.29 -46.13 -68.83
C LEU A 48 -37.66 -44.63 -68.91
N GLU A 49 -38.76 -44.33 -69.63
CA GLU A 49 -39.31 -43.00 -69.78
C GLU A 49 -40.39 -42.74 -68.75
N LYS A 50 -40.04 -42.86 -67.48
CA LYS A 50 -40.94 -42.56 -66.42
C LYS A 50 -40.46 -41.35 -65.65
N ASP A 51 -41.30 -40.38 -65.48
CA ASP A 51 -41.06 -39.17 -64.65
C ASP A 51 -40.81 -39.51 -63.17
N SER A 52 -41.14 -40.71 -62.73
CA SER A 52 -40.96 -41.20 -61.38
C SER A 52 -39.60 -41.91 -61.14
N ALA A 53 -38.85 -42.23 -62.23
CA ALA A 53 -37.51 -42.85 -62.08
C ALA A 53 -36.50 -41.85 -61.61
N TYR A 54 -35.65 -42.26 -60.65
CA TYR A 54 -34.65 -41.38 -60.04
C TYR A 54 -33.46 -42.14 -59.47
N TYR A 55 -32.41 -41.42 -59.25
CA TYR A 55 -31.38 -41.90 -58.32
C TYR A 55 -31.23 -41.00 -57.10
N VAL A 56 -30.74 -41.53 -56.03
CA VAL A 56 -30.32 -40.79 -54.86
C VAL A 56 -28.82 -41.00 -54.73
N LEU A 57 -28.06 -39.93 -54.64
CA LEU A 57 -26.64 -39.97 -54.36
C LEU A 57 -26.31 -39.10 -53.15
N GLN A 58 -25.93 -39.72 -52.09
CA GLN A 58 -25.64 -39.07 -50.82
C GLN A 58 -26.78 -38.15 -50.38
N GLY A 59 -28.00 -38.66 -50.35
CA GLY A 59 -29.19 -37.95 -49.94
C GLY A 59 -29.81 -36.98 -50.98
N GLN A 60 -29.13 -36.73 -52.08
CA GLN A 60 -29.67 -35.92 -53.15
C GLN A 60 -30.45 -36.78 -54.16
N LYS A 61 -31.71 -36.52 -54.34
CA LYS A 61 -32.60 -37.16 -55.30
C LYS A 61 -32.59 -36.41 -56.62
N VAL A 62 -32.38 -37.17 -57.70
CA VAL A 62 -32.36 -36.61 -59.07
C VAL A 62 -33.25 -37.50 -59.93
N TYR A 63 -34.28 -36.93 -60.49
CA TYR A 63 -35.16 -37.57 -61.48
C TYR A 63 -34.49 -37.58 -62.82
N GLN A 64 -34.52 -38.72 -63.52
CA GLN A 64 -33.86 -38.91 -64.81
C GLN A 64 -34.47 -40.07 -65.57
N THR A 65 -34.70 -39.85 -66.84
CA THR A 65 -35.03 -40.92 -67.81
C THR A 65 -33.79 -41.72 -68.15
N TYR A 66 -33.91 -43.01 -68.26
CA TYR A 66 -32.80 -43.89 -68.55
C TYR A 66 -33.07 -44.67 -69.82
N GLN A 67 -32.07 -44.71 -70.71
CA GLN A 67 -32.10 -45.54 -71.91
C GLN A 67 -30.87 -46.49 -71.93
N TYR A 68 -31.12 -47.78 -71.92
CA TYR A 68 -30.10 -48.85 -71.92
C TYR A 68 -30.22 -49.73 -73.17
N THR A 69 -29.12 -49.80 -73.97
CA THR A 69 -29.11 -50.48 -75.25
C THR A 69 -28.27 -51.73 -75.26
N SER A 70 -27.44 -51.97 -74.24
CA SER A 70 -26.55 -53.12 -74.14
C SER A 70 -26.18 -53.31 -72.65
N PRO A 71 -25.77 -54.56 -72.29
CA PRO A 71 -25.23 -54.79 -70.95
C PRO A 71 -24.00 -53.93 -70.70
N GLY A 72 -23.97 -53.20 -69.56
CA GLY A 72 -22.83 -52.36 -69.25
C GLY A 72 -23.04 -51.43 -68.07
N TRP A 73 -21.97 -50.73 -67.68
CA TRP A 73 -21.99 -49.78 -66.64
C TRP A 73 -22.35 -48.36 -67.17
N TYR A 74 -23.41 -47.81 -66.67
CA TYR A 74 -23.90 -46.44 -67.00
C TYR A 74 -23.74 -45.55 -65.83
N LEU A 75 -23.13 -44.37 -66.02
CA LEU A 75 -23.03 -43.33 -65.01
C LEU A 75 -24.41 -42.68 -64.79
N LEU A 76 -24.93 -42.81 -63.58
CA LEU A 76 -26.19 -42.16 -63.18
C LEU A 76 -25.95 -40.69 -62.80
N GLY A 77 -24.94 -40.44 -62.01
CA GLY A 77 -24.63 -39.10 -61.57
C GLY A 77 -23.35 -39.03 -60.75
N GLU A 78 -22.97 -37.78 -60.55
CA GLU A 78 -21.75 -37.44 -59.86
C GLU A 78 -22.03 -36.38 -58.78
N ARG A 79 -21.34 -36.47 -57.64
CA ARG A 79 -21.47 -35.53 -56.52
C ARG A 79 -20.16 -35.41 -55.76
N THR A 80 -19.84 -34.20 -55.32
CA THR A 80 -18.73 -33.97 -54.39
C THR A 80 -19.29 -33.70 -52.98
N VAL A 81 -18.75 -34.36 -51.97
CA VAL A 81 -19.08 -34.14 -50.56
C VAL A 81 -17.81 -33.86 -49.80
N THR A 82 -17.89 -32.94 -48.85
CA THR A 82 -16.78 -32.61 -47.94
C THR A 82 -17.07 -33.17 -46.56
N VAL A 83 -16.11 -33.87 -46.01
CA VAL A 83 -16.17 -34.47 -44.68
C VAL A 83 -15.11 -33.87 -43.81
N ARG A 84 -15.49 -33.30 -42.69
CA ARG A 84 -14.55 -32.79 -41.68
C ARG A 84 -14.04 -33.98 -40.87
N HIS A 85 -12.73 -33.95 -40.56
CA HIS A 85 -12.12 -34.92 -39.68
C HIS A 85 -12.20 -34.46 -38.23
N GLY A 86 -12.10 -35.39 -37.30
CA GLY A 86 -11.96 -35.11 -35.88
C GLY A 86 -10.66 -34.39 -35.55
N ALA A 87 -10.55 -33.89 -34.31
CA ALA A 87 -9.35 -33.23 -33.84
C ALA A 87 -8.08 -34.10 -33.93
N ASP A 88 -8.26 -35.43 -33.89
CA ASP A 88 -7.22 -36.43 -34.04
C ASP A 88 -6.85 -36.73 -35.52
N GLY A 89 -7.48 -36.05 -36.47
CA GLY A 89 -7.30 -36.25 -37.90
C GLY A 89 -8.01 -37.46 -38.49
N ASN A 90 -8.72 -38.23 -37.69
CA ASN A 90 -9.52 -39.35 -38.19
C ASN A 90 -10.85 -38.87 -38.77
N GLY A 91 -11.29 -39.52 -39.81
CA GLY A 91 -12.56 -39.22 -40.45
C GLY A 91 -13.23 -40.48 -40.96
N SER A 92 -14.53 -40.49 -40.96
CA SER A 92 -15.33 -41.54 -41.58
C SER A 92 -16.61 -40.94 -42.15
N VAL A 93 -17.15 -41.59 -43.14
CA VAL A 93 -18.39 -41.13 -43.79
C VAL A 93 -19.22 -42.34 -44.20
N GLN A 94 -20.52 -42.24 -43.99
CA GLN A 94 -21.45 -43.20 -44.57
C GLN A 94 -21.74 -42.74 -46.01
N LEU A 95 -21.27 -43.53 -46.96
CA LEU A 95 -21.58 -43.33 -48.39
C LEU A 95 -22.77 -44.15 -48.78
N GLY A 96 -23.63 -43.58 -49.61
CA GLY A 96 -24.82 -44.27 -50.07
C GLY A 96 -25.35 -43.76 -51.39
N GLY A 97 -25.88 -44.67 -52.15
CA GLY A 97 -26.59 -44.39 -53.39
C GLY A 97 -27.76 -45.37 -53.57
N GLN A 98 -28.77 -44.89 -54.22
CA GLN A 98 -29.96 -45.69 -54.58
C GLN A 98 -30.35 -45.36 -56.01
N TRP A 99 -30.78 -46.32 -56.71
CA TRP A 99 -31.45 -46.19 -57.98
C TRP A 99 -32.87 -46.75 -57.87
N VAL A 100 -33.85 -46.07 -58.35
CA VAL A 100 -35.24 -46.46 -58.36
C VAL A 100 -35.77 -46.33 -59.79
N SER A 101 -36.21 -47.45 -60.32
CA SER A 101 -36.77 -47.55 -61.64
C SER A 101 -38.28 -47.21 -61.68
N ASP A 102 -38.93 -47.34 -60.50
CA ASP A 102 -40.39 -47.31 -60.36
C ASP A 102 -41.14 -48.28 -61.32
N VAL A 103 -40.45 -49.34 -61.71
CA VAL A 103 -40.99 -50.43 -62.53
C VAL A 103 -40.69 -51.70 -61.80
N GLU A 104 -41.74 -52.43 -61.45
CA GLU A 104 -41.59 -53.81 -60.96
C GLU A 104 -41.87 -54.78 -62.08
N SER A 105 -40.84 -55.46 -62.52
CA SER A 105 -40.96 -56.53 -63.58
C SER A 105 -39.99 -57.68 -63.25
N SER A 106 -40.20 -58.84 -63.91
CA SER A 106 -39.31 -59.94 -63.80
C SER A 106 -37.87 -59.65 -64.37
N TRP A 107 -37.69 -58.56 -65.08
CA TRP A 107 -36.44 -58.22 -65.77
C TRP A 107 -35.72 -57.01 -65.17
N THR A 108 -36.45 -56.16 -64.51
CA THR A 108 -35.89 -54.87 -63.94
C THR A 108 -36.23 -54.79 -62.47
N PRO A 109 -35.27 -54.61 -61.57
CA PRO A 109 -35.57 -54.46 -60.18
C PRO A 109 -36.26 -53.09 -59.96
N ALA A 110 -37.19 -53.00 -59.04
CA ALA A 110 -37.87 -51.74 -58.66
C ALA A 110 -36.89 -50.76 -58.08
N SER A 111 -35.89 -51.18 -57.33
CA SER A 111 -34.81 -50.39 -56.80
C SER A 111 -33.56 -51.19 -56.47
N LEU A 112 -32.43 -50.52 -56.45
CA LEU A 112 -31.13 -51.03 -55.98
C LEU A 112 -30.54 -49.99 -55.03
N SER A 113 -29.81 -50.46 -54.03
CA SER A 113 -29.09 -49.55 -53.11
C SER A 113 -27.66 -50.06 -52.89
N VAL A 114 -26.82 -49.12 -52.58
CA VAL A 114 -25.45 -49.36 -52.17
C VAL A 114 -25.13 -48.42 -50.99
N SER A 115 -24.54 -48.96 -49.96
CA SER A 115 -24.08 -48.18 -48.84
C SER A 115 -22.92 -48.85 -48.11
N ALA A 116 -22.00 -48.06 -47.63
CA ALA A 116 -20.90 -48.53 -46.78
C ALA A 116 -20.37 -47.39 -45.92
N ALA A 117 -19.93 -47.73 -44.73
CA ALA A 117 -19.10 -46.86 -43.94
C ALA A 117 -17.67 -46.88 -44.47
N VAL A 118 -17.15 -45.72 -44.79
CA VAL A 118 -15.80 -45.59 -45.36
C VAL A 118 -14.96 -44.81 -44.35
N ALA A 119 -13.89 -45.43 -43.86
CA ALA A 119 -12.86 -44.76 -43.12
C ALA A 119 -11.98 -43.95 -44.10
N LEU A 120 -11.81 -42.70 -43.84
CA LEU A 120 -10.98 -41.80 -44.64
C LEU A 120 -9.51 -41.89 -44.20
N PRO A 121 -8.57 -41.73 -45.10
CA PRO A 121 -7.17 -41.64 -44.71
C PRO A 121 -6.99 -40.56 -43.66
N ARG A 122 -6.27 -40.85 -42.59
CA ARG A 122 -6.04 -39.92 -41.50
C ARG A 122 -5.27 -38.70 -41.99
N ILE A 123 -5.69 -37.51 -41.56
CA ILE A 123 -4.96 -36.28 -41.79
C ILE A 123 -4.02 -36.08 -40.60
N LEU A 124 -2.71 -36.20 -40.85
CA LEU A 124 -1.69 -35.96 -39.83
C LEU A 124 -1.76 -34.49 -39.34
N ARG A 125 -1.77 -34.31 -38.02
CA ARG A 125 -1.93 -33.00 -37.40
C ARG A 125 -0.58 -32.37 -37.09
N PRO A 126 -0.52 -31.01 -37.09
CA PRO A 126 0.68 -30.33 -36.62
C PRO A 126 0.92 -30.65 -35.14
N SER A 127 2.18 -30.64 -34.76
CA SER A 127 2.62 -30.90 -33.40
C SER A 127 2.06 -29.89 -32.40
N VAL A 128 1.93 -30.30 -31.16
CA VAL A 128 1.45 -29.49 -30.06
C VAL A 128 2.59 -29.25 -29.07
N LEU A 129 2.81 -28.00 -28.70
CA LEU A 129 3.77 -27.63 -27.69
C LEU A 129 3.09 -27.63 -26.32
N ARG A 130 3.81 -28.14 -25.32
CA ARG A 130 3.45 -28.02 -23.90
C ARG A 130 4.53 -27.25 -23.17
N ALA A 131 4.13 -26.28 -22.40
CA ALA A 131 4.97 -25.50 -21.51
C ALA A 131 4.31 -25.43 -20.14
N ALA A 132 5.10 -25.54 -19.10
CA ALA A 132 4.68 -25.18 -17.76
C ALA A 132 4.64 -23.64 -17.62
N GLU A 133 4.37 -23.14 -16.43
CA GLU A 133 4.55 -21.74 -16.12
C GLU A 133 6.03 -21.35 -16.27
N LEU A 134 6.30 -20.18 -16.82
CA LEU A 134 7.63 -19.70 -17.16
C LEU A 134 8.06 -18.57 -16.24
N THR A 135 9.34 -18.47 -15.95
CA THR A 135 9.93 -17.29 -15.29
C THR A 135 10.97 -16.69 -16.22
N LEU A 136 10.85 -15.41 -16.50
CA LEU A 136 11.80 -14.69 -17.34
C LEU A 136 13.22 -14.77 -16.77
N GLY A 137 14.20 -15.02 -17.63
CA GLY A 137 15.60 -15.21 -17.22
C GLY A 137 15.93 -16.54 -16.57
N GLN A 138 14.97 -17.46 -16.42
CA GLN A 138 15.19 -18.81 -15.88
C GLN A 138 14.99 -19.86 -16.97
N ALA A 139 15.82 -20.89 -16.95
CA ALA A 139 15.70 -22.00 -17.90
C ALA A 139 14.42 -22.80 -17.63
N CYS A 140 13.72 -23.14 -18.69
CA CYS A 140 12.51 -23.95 -18.71
C CYS A 140 12.61 -25.05 -19.76
N VAL A 141 11.78 -26.05 -19.66
CA VAL A 141 11.66 -27.13 -20.64
C VAL A 141 10.36 -26.97 -21.40
N LEU A 142 10.44 -26.94 -22.72
CA LEU A 142 9.32 -26.96 -23.64
C LEU A 142 9.24 -28.34 -24.27
N SER A 143 8.10 -29.02 -24.17
CA SER A 143 7.92 -30.34 -24.73
C SER A 143 7.06 -30.26 -25.99
N ILE A 144 7.51 -30.88 -27.08
CA ILE A 144 6.80 -30.94 -28.35
C ILE A 144 6.25 -32.34 -28.55
N ARG A 145 4.94 -32.47 -28.58
CA ARG A 145 4.27 -33.72 -28.92
C ARG A 145 4.01 -33.75 -30.44
N ALA A 146 4.78 -34.54 -31.15
CA ALA A 146 4.65 -34.73 -32.59
C ALA A 146 3.98 -36.09 -32.88
N GLU A 147 3.31 -36.17 -34.02
CA GLU A 147 2.71 -37.40 -34.52
C GLU A 147 3.70 -38.29 -35.27
N GLU A 148 4.73 -37.70 -35.87
CA GLU A 148 5.75 -38.38 -36.66
C GLU A 148 7.15 -38.01 -36.16
N GLU A 149 8.07 -38.95 -36.11
CA GLU A 149 9.45 -38.71 -35.66
C GLU A 149 10.24 -37.80 -36.60
N ARG A 150 9.96 -37.86 -37.91
CA ARG A 150 10.64 -37.08 -38.94
C ARG A 150 10.28 -35.62 -38.96
N TYR A 151 9.27 -35.18 -38.19
CA TYR A 151 8.85 -33.78 -38.15
C TYR A 151 9.92 -32.92 -37.53
N THR A 152 10.18 -31.77 -38.20
CA THR A 152 10.95 -30.70 -37.63
C THR A 152 10.05 -29.54 -37.22
N HIS A 153 10.55 -28.69 -36.32
CA HIS A 153 9.76 -27.66 -35.69
C HIS A 153 10.49 -26.33 -35.65
N ARG A 154 9.77 -25.27 -35.93
CA ARG A 154 10.13 -23.91 -35.56
C ARG A 154 9.27 -23.48 -34.38
N VAL A 155 9.90 -22.98 -33.32
CA VAL A 155 9.18 -22.46 -32.16
C VAL A 155 9.42 -20.98 -32.02
N THR A 156 8.33 -20.22 -31.92
CA THR A 156 8.36 -18.78 -31.72
C THR A 156 7.56 -18.41 -30.48
N TYR A 157 7.86 -17.24 -29.90
CA TYR A 157 7.14 -16.69 -28.79
C TYR A 157 6.61 -15.30 -29.10
N ALA A 158 5.54 -14.90 -28.39
CA ALA A 158 5.03 -13.53 -28.34
C ALA A 158 4.54 -13.19 -26.93
N LEU A 159 4.92 -12.03 -26.45
CA LEU A 159 4.48 -11.47 -25.17
C LEU A 159 4.25 -9.96 -25.35
N GLY A 160 3.01 -9.51 -25.16
CA GLY A 160 2.67 -8.12 -25.45
C GLY A 160 3.01 -7.75 -26.91
N GLY A 161 3.76 -6.69 -27.11
CA GLY A 161 4.25 -6.24 -28.41
C GLY A 161 5.57 -6.89 -28.86
N ALA A 162 6.21 -7.70 -28.01
CA ALA A 162 7.47 -8.34 -28.33
C ALA A 162 7.27 -9.78 -28.83
N SER A 163 8.05 -10.17 -29.84
CA SER A 163 8.07 -11.54 -30.36
C SER A 163 9.49 -11.94 -30.74
N GLY A 164 9.70 -13.26 -30.84
CA GLY A 164 11.00 -13.78 -31.24
C GLY A 164 10.95 -15.28 -31.52
N THR A 165 12.11 -15.82 -31.82
CA THR A 165 12.27 -17.25 -32.12
C THR A 165 12.98 -17.94 -30.96
N VAL A 166 12.38 -19.02 -30.47
CA VAL A 166 13.00 -19.92 -29.49
C VAL A 166 14.02 -20.81 -30.20
N VAL A 167 13.59 -21.44 -31.28
CA VAL A 167 14.44 -22.25 -32.16
C VAL A 167 13.92 -22.14 -33.58
N GLN A 168 14.83 -21.97 -34.55
CA GLN A 168 14.48 -21.80 -35.95
C GLN A 168 14.11 -23.13 -36.61
N GLU A 169 14.85 -24.21 -36.24
CA GLU A 169 14.58 -25.56 -36.70
C GLU A 169 15.09 -26.58 -35.68
N THR A 170 14.28 -27.57 -35.36
CA THR A 170 14.66 -28.65 -34.46
C THR A 170 13.83 -29.94 -34.70
N ALA A 171 14.48 -31.07 -34.58
CA ALA A 171 13.82 -32.38 -34.47
C ALA A 171 13.65 -32.81 -33.00
N GLN A 172 14.22 -32.09 -32.05
CA GLN A 172 14.13 -32.42 -30.62
C GLN A 172 12.70 -32.30 -30.12
N ARG A 173 12.32 -33.14 -29.19
CA ARG A 173 11.00 -33.17 -28.55
C ARG A 173 10.99 -32.40 -27.22
N GLU A 174 12.14 -32.18 -26.67
CA GLU A 174 12.34 -31.35 -25.49
C GLU A 174 13.38 -30.26 -25.78
N LEU A 175 13.03 -29.04 -25.47
CA LEU A 175 13.86 -27.85 -25.69
C LEU A 175 14.09 -27.17 -24.35
N THR A 176 15.33 -27.01 -23.96
CA THR A 176 15.68 -26.12 -22.86
C THR A 176 15.77 -24.71 -23.42
N TRP A 177 14.97 -23.80 -22.89
CA TRP A 177 14.94 -22.39 -23.29
C TRP A 177 14.95 -21.48 -22.08
N THR A 178 15.67 -20.38 -22.18
CA THR A 178 15.64 -19.33 -21.19
C THR A 178 14.95 -18.11 -21.79
N PRO A 179 13.69 -17.79 -21.40
CA PRO A 179 13.01 -16.61 -21.88
C PRO A 179 13.80 -15.34 -21.53
N PRO A 180 14.09 -14.46 -22.49
CA PRO A 180 14.86 -13.26 -22.22
C PRO A 180 14.24 -12.40 -21.11
N LEU A 181 15.06 -11.96 -20.16
CA LEU A 181 14.61 -11.12 -19.04
C LEU A 181 14.10 -9.76 -19.53
N GLU A 182 14.60 -9.26 -20.67
CA GLU A 182 14.15 -8.03 -21.33
C GLU A 182 12.65 -8.01 -21.66
N LEU A 183 12.03 -9.18 -21.80
CA LEU A 183 10.59 -9.30 -22.00
C LEU A 183 9.78 -8.77 -20.81
N ALA A 184 10.38 -8.59 -19.64
CA ALA A 184 9.75 -7.89 -18.52
C ALA A 184 9.29 -6.47 -18.88
N ARG A 185 9.85 -5.84 -19.92
CA ARG A 185 9.38 -4.54 -20.45
C ARG A 185 7.96 -4.59 -21.01
N GLN A 186 7.47 -5.78 -21.35
CA GLN A 186 6.10 -5.97 -21.82
C GLN A 186 5.08 -6.06 -20.67
N LEU A 187 5.59 -6.12 -19.44
CA LEU A 187 4.79 -6.24 -18.20
C LEU A 187 5.16 -5.13 -17.19
N PRO A 188 5.06 -3.83 -17.56
CA PRO A 188 5.53 -2.74 -16.71
C PRO A 188 4.68 -2.54 -15.44
N GLN A 189 3.45 -3.04 -15.43
CA GLN A 189 2.48 -2.90 -14.33
C GLN A 189 2.06 -4.24 -13.71
N SER A 190 2.70 -5.34 -14.10
CA SER A 190 2.32 -6.67 -13.62
C SER A 190 3.55 -7.55 -13.42
N VAL A 191 3.47 -8.41 -12.45
CA VAL A 191 4.48 -9.46 -12.20
C VAL A 191 4.23 -10.72 -13.03
N ALA A 192 3.10 -10.81 -13.73
CA ALA A 192 2.75 -11.96 -14.55
C ALA A 192 2.01 -11.51 -15.82
N GLY A 193 2.13 -12.33 -16.86
CA GLY A 193 1.44 -12.15 -18.12
C GLY A 193 1.17 -13.48 -18.80
N THR A 194 0.59 -13.42 -19.99
CA THR A 194 0.37 -14.58 -20.86
C THR A 194 1.28 -14.53 -22.06
N MET A 195 2.14 -15.52 -22.20
CA MET A 195 3.01 -15.69 -23.35
C MET A 195 2.36 -16.68 -24.32
N ARG A 196 2.38 -16.35 -25.59
CA ARG A 196 1.96 -17.23 -26.68
C ARG A 196 3.19 -17.89 -27.29
N LEU A 197 3.21 -19.21 -27.26
CA LEU A 197 4.23 -20.03 -27.91
C LEU A 197 3.58 -20.67 -29.14
N THR A 198 4.19 -20.49 -30.30
CA THR A 198 3.71 -21.08 -31.55
C THR A 198 4.72 -22.09 -32.03
N VAL A 199 4.29 -23.34 -32.21
CA VAL A 199 5.08 -24.37 -32.88
C VAL A 199 4.56 -24.54 -34.29
N THR A 200 5.43 -24.34 -35.28
CA THR A 200 5.18 -24.64 -36.69
C THR A 200 5.85 -25.97 -37.02
N THR A 201 5.09 -26.89 -37.58
CA THR A 201 5.53 -28.27 -37.91
C THR A 201 5.83 -28.37 -39.38
N TYR A 202 6.93 -29.03 -39.70
CA TYR A 202 7.39 -29.28 -41.07
C TYR A 202 7.60 -30.81 -41.28
N ASP A 203 7.28 -31.25 -42.48
CA ASP A 203 7.61 -32.56 -43.00
C ASP A 203 8.54 -32.33 -44.23
N GLY A 204 9.85 -32.36 -44.01
CA GLY A 204 10.81 -31.82 -44.95
C GLY A 204 10.53 -30.33 -45.18
N ASP A 205 10.45 -29.90 -46.45
CA ASP A 205 10.15 -28.53 -46.83
C ASP A 205 8.66 -28.15 -46.75
N THR A 206 7.79 -29.12 -46.40
CA THR A 206 6.35 -28.88 -46.40
C THR A 206 5.86 -28.48 -45.01
N THR A 207 5.21 -27.33 -44.94
CA THR A 207 4.56 -26.87 -43.71
C THR A 207 3.29 -27.68 -43.45
N MET A 208 3.25 -28.35 -42.32
CA MET A 208 2.09 -29.16 -41.85
C MET A 208 1.06 -28.32 -41.13
N GLY A 209 1.42 -27.14 -40.69
CA GLY A 209 0.60 -26.21 -39.91
C GLY A 209 1.27 -25.76 -38.61
N SER A 210 0.55 -24.96 -37.86
CA SER A 210 1.03 -24.44 -36.59
C SER A 210 0.01 -24.66 -35.47
N SER A 211 0.48 -24.83 -34.26
CA SER A 211 -0.35 -24.76 -33.04
C SER A 211 0.16 -23.71 -32.09
N VAL A 212 -0.76 -23.12 -31.31
CA VAL A 212 -0.48 -22.09 -30.33
C VAL A 212 -0.77 -22.63 -28.94
N THR A 213 0.15 -22.42 -28.04
CA THR A 213 -0.01 -22.71 -26.60
C THR A 213 0.18 -21.42 -25.83
N GLU A 214 -0.75 -21.10 -24.97
CA GLU A 214 -0.64 -19.98 -24.05
C GLU A 214 -0.15 -20.50 -22.70
N CYS A 215 0.86 -19.88 -22.14
CA CYS A 215 1.41 -20.20 -20.85
C CYS A 215 1.59 -18.93 -20.01
N ARG A 216 1.46 -19.09 -18.70
CA ARG A 216 1.70 -18.00 -17.76
C ARG A 216 3.19 -17.76 -17.65
N VAL A 217 3.58 -16.49 -17.69
CA VAL A 217 4.97 -16.06 -17.54
C VAL A 217 5.09 -15.07 -16.40
N TYR A 218 6.13 -15.22 -15.59
CA TYR A 218 6.40 -14.38 -14.42
C TYR A 218 7.67 -13.57 -14.59
N VAL A 219 7.63 -12.36 -14.09
CA VAL A 219 8.83 -11.55 -13.87
C VAL A 219 9.47 -12.02 -12.56
N PRO A 220 10.76 -12.41 -12.54
CA PRO A 220 11.41 -12.94 -11.33
C PRO A 220 11.46 -11.90 -10.20
N ASP A 221 11.47 -12.37 -8.95
CA ASP A 221 11.46 -11.50 -7.76
C ASP A 221 12.74 -10.66 -7.60
N THR A 222 13.78 -11.03 -8.32
CA THR A 222 15.03 -10.25 -8.39
C THR A 222 14.90 -8.96 -9.19
N VAL A 223 13.86 -8.83 -10.04
CA VAL A 223 13.57 -7.61 -10.79
C VAL A 223 12.86 -6.64 -9.87
N ARG A 224 13.60 -5.74 -9.25
CA ARG A 224 13.13 -4.73 -8.30
C ARG A 224 13.57 -3.34 -8.76
N PRO A 225 12.92 -2.27 -8.33
CA PRO A 225 13.41 -0.92 -8.56
C PRO A 225 14.75 -0.72 -7.86
N THR A 226 15.53 0.23 -8.34
CA THR A 226 16.72 0.73 -7.66
C THR A 226 16.41 2.07 -7.02
N ALA A 227 17.05 2.36 -5.89
CA ALA A 227 16.88 3.64 -5.22
C ALA A 227 18.16 4.07 -4.49
N ALA A 228 18.28 5.38 -4.26
CA ALA A 228 19.27 5.98 -3.38
C ALA A 228 18.60 7.10 -2.59
N LEU A 229 18.92 7.22 -1.31
CA LEU A 229 18.37 8.20 -0.39
C LEU A 229 19.43 9.19 0.05
N THR A 230 19.10 10.47 0.04
CA THR A 230 19.86 11.54 0.66
C THR A 230 18.97 12.30 1.62
N VAL A 231 19.45 12.62 2.80
CA VAL A 231 18.74 13.39 3.81
C VAL A 231 19.57 14.60 4.24
N THR A 232 18.89 15.72 4.48
CA THR A 232 19.51 16.95 4.93
C THR A 232 18.67 17.61 6.00
N PRO A 233 19.30 18.28 7.01
CA PRO A 233 18.58 19.04 8.00
C PRO A 233 17.97 20.31 7.41
N VAL A 234 16.85 20.74 7.95
CA VAL A 234 16.26 22.06 7.71
C VAL A 234 15.91 22.67 9.06
N ASN A 235 16.53 23.78 9.36
CA ASN A 235 16.38 24.47 10.64
C ASN A 235 15.80 25.86 10.43
N ASP A 236 14.80 26.23 11.23
CA ASP A 236 14.26 27.59 11.22
C ASP A 236 15.18 28.57 11.96
N ASN A 237 16.07 28.06 12.82
CA ASN A 237 17.11 28.85 13.48
C ASN A 237 18.32 29.00 12.55
N ALA A 238 18.72 30.22 12.24
CA ALA A 238 19.80 30.52 11.30
C ALA A 238 21.16 29.91 11.70
N VAL A 239 21.45 29.84 13.00
CA VAL A 239 22.71 29.29 13.52
C VAL A 239 22.71 27.77 13.33
N LEU A 240 21.63 27.09 13.66
CA LEU A 240 21.50 25.65 13.47
C LEU A 240 21.52 25.29 11.98
N GLU A 241 20.90 26.11 11.12
CA GLU A 241 20.95 25.93 9.66
C GLU A 241 22.37 26.06 9.13
N GLN A 242 23.11 27.08 9.59
CA GLN A 242 24.53 27.24 9.23
C GLN A 242 25.38 26.06 9.68
N TRP A 243 25.09 25.47 10.83
CA TRP A 243 25.80 24.29 11.31
C TRP A 243 25.47 23.03 10.53
N GLY A 244 24.32 22.99 9.86
CA GLY A 244 23.88 21.85 9.07
C GLY A 244 23.65 20.60 9.90
N VAL A 245 23.12 20.73 11.11
CA VAL A 245 22.97 19.64 12.08
C VAL A 245 21.51 19.30 12.32
N PHE A 246 21.27 18.04 12.68
CA PHE A 246 19.97 17.61 13.18
C PHE A 246 19.92 17.81 14.71
N VAL A 247 18.89 18.51 15.15
CA VAL A 247 18.63 18.78 16.56
C VAL A 247 17.20 18.33 16.89
N LYS A 248 17.06 17.48 17.90
CA LYS A 248 15.79 16.95 18.35
C LYS A 248 14.81 18.07 18.69
N GLY A 249 13.58 17.94 18.21
CA GLY A 249 12.50 18.91 18.43
C GLY A 249 12.62 20.24 17.68
N MET A 250 13.71 20.48 16.94
CA MET A 250 13.96 21.74 16.23
C MET A 250 14.15 21.56 14.73
N THR A 251 14.79 20.49 14.30
CA THR A 251 15.18 20.27 12.90
C THR A 251 14.15 19.44 12.16
N ARG A 252 13.71 19.93 11.01
CA ARG A 252 12.90 19.14 10.07
C ARG A 252 13.81 18.37 9.11
N LEU A 253 13.33 17.20 8.69
CA LEU A 253 14.00 16.34 7.74
C LEU A 253 13.62 16.74 6.31
N ARG A 254 14.59 17.04 5.47
CA ARG A 254 14.42 17.11 4.02
C ARG A 254 15.03 15.85 3.41
N TRP A 255 14.34 15.26 2.46
CA TRP A 255 14.83 14.08 1.74
C TRP A 255 14.77 14.26 0.23
N GLN A 256 15.67 13.56 -0.43
CA GLN A 256 15.69 13.35 -1.87
C GLN A 256 15.95 11.87 -2.14
N VAL A 257 15.03 11.20 -2.82
CA VAL A 257 15.17 9.83 -3.27
C VAL A 257 15.33 9.83 -4.79
N THR A 258 16.43 9.28 -5.27
CA THR A 258 16.61 8.98 -6.68
C THR A 258 16.21 7.52 -6.88
N ALA A 259 15.21 7.25 -7.69
CA ALA A 259 14.70 5.90 -7.90
C ALA A 259 14.41 5.63 -9.37
N GLN A 260 14.63 4.39 -9.79
CA GLN A 260 14.37 3.94 -11.15
C GLN A 260 13.71 2.57 -11.13
N GLY A 261 12.61 2.45 -11.86
CA GLY A 261 11.95 1.17 -12.09
C GLY A 261 12.75 0.27 -13.03
N ALA A 262 12.75 -1.00 -12.79
CA ALA A 262 13.44 -1.98 -13.63
C ALA A 262 12.57 -2.39 -14.83
N TYR A 263 13.18 -2.58 -15.98
CA TYR A 263 12.50 -3.07 -17.20
C TYR A 263 11.18 -2.34 -17.49
N GLY A 264 11.20 -0.99 -17.48
CA GLY A 264 10.07 -0.17 -17.88
C GLY A 264 8.95 -0.03 -16.84
N SER A 265 9.09 -0.57 -15.61
CA SER A 265 8.19 -0.20 -14.51
C SER A 265 8.42 1.26 -14.10
N SER A 266 7.37 1.93 -13.69
CA SER A 266 7.42 3.27 -13.09
C SER A 266 7.50 3.17 -11.57
N ILE A 267 7.92 4.24 -10.92
CA ILE A 267 7.81 4.33 -9.46
C ILE A 267 6.37 4.72 -9.11
N ASP A 268 5.74 3.90 -8.26
CA ASP A 268 4.36 4.04 -7.84
C ASP A 268 4.23 4.64 -6.43
N GLY A 269 5.24 4.46 -5.60
CA GLY A 269 5.25 5.03 -4.26
C GLY A 269 6.64 5.11 -3.65
N CYS A 270 6.80 6.06 -2.76
CA CYS A 270 7.99 6.22 -1.93
C CYS A 270 7.58 6.70 -0.55
N SER A 271 8.09 6.08 0.48
CA SER A 271 7.98 6.55 1.87
C SER A 271 9.36 6.65 2.49
N VAL A 272 9.58 7.69 3.28
CA VAL A 272 10.85 7.97 3.95
C VAL A 272 10.61 8.13 5.44
N SER A 273 11.52 7.63 6.25
CA SER A 273 11.51 7.78 7.72
C SER A 273 12.92 8.02 8.24
N CYS A 274 13.05 8.90 9.24
CA CYS A 274 14.30 9.17 9.95
C CYS A 274 13.98 9.88 11.26
N GLY A 275 14.56 9.44 12.37
CA GLY A 275 14.49 10.15 13.65
C GLY A 275 13.07 10.37 14.19
N GLY A 276 12.14 9.44 13.90
CA GLY A 276 10.74 9.52 14.34
C GLY A 276 9.83 10.41 13.46
N VAL A 277 10.32 10.91 12.35
CA VAL A 277 9.57 11.69 11.35
C VAL A 277 9.76 11.11 9.95
N GLY A 278 8.92 11.49 9.02
CA GLY A 278 9.01 11.03 7.64
C GLY A 278 7.93 11.63 6.76
N GLY A 279 7.75 11.01 5.60
CA GLY A 279 6.75 11.41 4.64
C GLY A 279 6.75 10.53 3.40
N SER A 280 6.00 10.94 2.41
CA SER A 280 5.85 10.23 1.13
C SER A 280 6.34 11.09 -0.04
N GLY A 281 6.70 10.40 -1.13
CA GLY A 281 7.22 11.03 -2.34
C GLY A 281 8.74 10.93 -2.47
N LEU A 282 9.23 11.12 -3.70
CA LEU A 282 10.65 11.05 -4.03
C LEU A 282 11.44 12.24 -3.45
N SER A 283 10.79 13.33 -3.16
CA SER A 283 11.39 14.46 -2.45
C SER A 283 10.35 15.09 -1.54
N GLY A 284 10.80 15.66 -0.44
CA GLY A 284 9.91 16.29 0.50
C GLY A 284 10.60 16.77 1.75
N MET A 285 9.77 17.24 2.68
CA MET A 285 10.19 17.70 4.00
C MET A 285 9.18 17.21 5.03
N SER A 286 9.67 16.78 6.20
CA SER A 286 8.80 16.35 7.30
C SER A 286 7.95 17.53 7.82
N ALA A 287 6.70 17.22 8.19
CA ALA A 287 5.80 18.21 8.79
C ALA A 287 6.30 18.67 10.17
N GLY A 288 6.85 17.73 10.94
CA GLY A 288 7.42 17.97 12.27
C GLY A 288 8.93 17.85 12.32
N ALA A 289 9.50 18.24 13.43
CA ALA A 289 10.92 18.09 13.74
C ALA A 289 11.23 16.67 14.20
N VAL A 290 12.49 16.22 13.99
CA VAL A 290 12.99 14.92 14.45
C VAL A 290 12.76 14.77 15.96
N SER A 291 12.30 13.62 16.40
CA SER A 291 11.85 13.38 17.78
C SER A 291 12.76 12.46 18.58
N VAL A 292 13.74 11.82 17.92
CA VAL A 292 14.70 10.89 18.52
C VAL A 292 16.08 11.50 18.45
N SER A 293 16.91 11.31 19.45
CA SER A 293 18.32 11.73 19.51
C SER A 293 19.28 10.56 19.42
N GLY A 294 20.54 10.88 19.17
CA GLY A 294 21.60 9.89 18.96
C GLY A 294 21.83 9.60 17.48
N GLU A 295 22.48 8.49 17.20
CA GLU A 295 22.67 8.04 15.82
C GLU A 295 21.39 7.35 15.30
N VAL A 296 20.87 7.84 14.22
CA VAL A 296 19.66 7.32 13.56
C VAL A 296 19.96 7.03 12.09
N THR A 297 19.35 5.97 11.56
CA THR A 297 19.43 5.65 10.15
C THR A 297 18.18 6.19 9.45
N ALA A 298 18.38 6.90 8.37
CA ALA A 298 17.27 7.26 7.49
C ALA A 298 16.97 6.09 6.56
N ALA A 299 15.73 5.73 6.39
CA ALA A 299 15.30 4.66 5.51
C ALA A 299 14.25 5.16 4.51
N ALA A 300 14.36 4.70 3.27
CA ALA A 300 13.33 4.90 2.26
C ALA A 300 12.87 3.55 1.71
N MET A 301 11.57 3.38 1.57
CA MET A 301 10.95 2.26 0.87
C MET A 301 10.32 2.77 -0.42
N VAL A 302 10.82 2.25 -1.54
CA VAL A 302 10.35 2.61 -2.88
C VAL A 302 9.62 1.43 -3.47
N LYS A 303 8.43 1.68 -4.01
CA LYS A 303 7.57 0.69 -4.66
C LYS A 303 7.39 1.03 -6.13
N ASP A 304 7.49 0.04 -7.00
CA ASP A 304 7.25 0.20 -8.42
C ASP A 304 5.81 -0.19 -8.82
N SER A 305 5.46 0.09 -10.07
CA SER A 305 4.16 -0.21 -10.67
C SER A 305 3.82 -1.71 -10.77
N ARG A 306 4.81 -2.60 -10.57
CA ARG A 306 4.59 -4.04 -10.41
C ARG A 306 4.23 -4.43 -8.97
N GLY A 307 4.29 -3.50 -8.03
CA GLY A 307 4.07 -3.74 -6.61
C GLY A 307 5.31 -4.21 -5.86
N ARG A 308 6.48 -4.21 -6.49
CA ARG A 308 7.74 -4.63 -5.87
C ARG A 308 8.44 -3.48 -5.18
N SER A 309 9.05 -3.77 -4.05
CA SER A 309 9.67 -2.76 -3.22
C SER A 309 11.16 -3.02 -3.05
N VAL A 310 11.89 -1.92 -2.84
CA VAL A 310 13.26 -1.90 -2.37
C VAL A 310 13.34 -0.96 -1.18
N SER A 311 14.09 -1.36 -0.16
CA SER A 311 14.45 -0.49 0.96
C SER A 311 15.88 -0.05 0.80
N VAL A 312 16.15 1.23 1.03
CA VAL A 312 17.46 1.83 1.01
C VAL A 312 17.66 2.67 2.26
N GLU A 313 18.86 2.73 2.73
CA GLU A 313 19.22 3.46 3.94
C GLU A 313 20.26 4.54 3.62
N ALA A 314 20.23 5.60 4.39
CA ALA A 314 21.23 6.66 4.40
C ALA A 314 21.64 6.98 5.84
N GLY A 315 22.91 7.23 6.05
CA GLY A 315 23.43 7.54 7.36
C GLY A 315 24.51 6.59 7.84
N PRO A 316 24.85 6.58 9.13
CA PRO A 316 24.09 7.16 10.25
C PRO A 316 24.04 8.69 10.24
N VAL A 317 22.94 9.23 10.74
CA VAL A 317 22.73 10.66 10.97
C VAL A 317 22.74 10.92 12.47
N THR A 318 23.61 11.82 12.92
CA THR A 318 23.64 12.21 14.34
C THR A 318 22.60 13.27 14.62
N VAL A 319 21.65 12.98 15.49
CA VAL A 319 20.64 13.92 16.01
C VAL A 319 21.04 14.34 17.42
N TYR A 320 21.34 15.60 17.59
CA TYR A 320 21.77 16.14 18.87
C TYR A 320 20.59 16.43 19.79
N GLU A 321 20.76 16.13 21.08
CA GLU A 321 19.89 16.70 22.13
C GLU A 321 20.21 18.18 22.28
N TYR A 322 19.16 18.98 22.49
CA TYR A 322 19.32 20.39 22.76
C TYR A 322 18.43 20.79 23.93
N SER A 323 19.03 21.48 24.86
CA SER A 323 18.39 22.25 25.90
C SER A 323 19.05 23.62 25.95
N GLY A 324 18.26 24.65 26.21
CA GLY A 324 18.78 25.99 26.40
C GLY A 324 19.78 26.06 27.58
N PRO A 325 20.45 27.19 27.75
CA PRO A 325 21.46 27.33 28.79
C PRO A 325 20.89 27.14 30.19
N THR A 326 21.65 26.48 31.03
CA THR A 326 21.39 26.33 32.46
C THR A 326 22.37 27.15 33.27
N MET A 327 21.94 27.61 34.43
CA MET A 327 22.81 28.35 35.36
C MET A 327 22.78 27.64 36.72
N THR A 328 23.92 27.61 37.37
CA THR A 328 23.98 27.27 38.80
C THR A 328 23.36 28.40 39.61
N ARG A 329 22.93 28.13 40.84
CA ARG A 329 22.45 29.20 41.72
C ARG A 329 23.56 30.26 41.86
N PRO A 330 23.30 31.55 41.53
CA PRO A 330 24.30 32.59 41.69
C PRO A 330 24.65 32.80 43.16
N ALA A 331 25.95 32.85 43.44
CA ALA A 331 26.45 33.33 44.74
C ALA A 331 26.76 34.84 44.60
N VAL A 332 26.02 35.64 45.34
CA VAL A 332 26.15 37.12 45.26
C VAL A 332 26.22 37.66 46.67
N CYS A 333 27.22 38.50 46.93
CA CYS A 333 27.33 39.17 48.22
C CYS A 333 28.01 40.53 48.06
N ARG A 334 27.76 41.45 49.01
CA ARG A 334 28.53 42.68 49.13
C ARG A 334 29.96 42.34 49.54
N CYS A 335 30.90 43.17 49.07
CA CYS A 335 32.33 42.98 49.39
C CYS A 335 33.07 44.33 49.32
N ASP A 336 34.32 44.34 49.78
CA ASP A 336 35.28 45.41 49.52
C ASP A 336 35.91 45.30 48.11
N ALA A 337 36.85 46.17 47.79
CA ALA A 337 37.51 46.19 46.49
C ALA A 337 38.34 44.92 46.20
N ASP A 338 38.81 44.26 47.24
CA ASP A 338 39.62 43.01 47.13
C ASP A 338 38.76 41.77 47.08
N GLY A 339 37.41 41.90 47.14
CA GLY A 339 36.48 40.80 47.10
C GLY A 339 36.21 40.12 48.44
N THR A 340 36.69 40.70 49.58
CA THR A 340 36.39 40.19 50.90
C THR A 340 34.93 40.56 51.26
N ALA A 341 34.13 39.57 51.65
CA ALA A 341 32.73 39.78 51.95
C ALA A 341 32.54 40.69 53.16
N CYS A 342 31.74 41.75 53.01
CA CYS A 342 31.38 42.70 54.06
C CYS A 342 30.02 43.29 53.77
N SER A 343 29.20 43.54 54.80
CA SER A 343 27.82 44.00 54.66
C SER A 343 27.70 45.45 54.18
N ASP A 344 28.71 46.25 54.47
CA ASP A 344 28.81 47.69 54.17
C ASP A 344 29.71 48.02 52.95
N GLY A 345 30.11 46.96 52.19
CA GLY A 345 30.96 47.11 51.02
C GLY A 345 30.29 47.83 49.85
N GLY A 346 31.09 48.66 49.17
CA GLY A 346 30.71 49.39 47.96
C GLY A 346 30.84 48.61 46.66
N TYR A 347 31.16 47.32 46.74
CA TYR A 347 31.31 46.39 45.63
C TYR A 347 30.38 45.17 45.83
N VAL A 348 30.17 44.45 44.76
CA VAL A 348 29.42 43.18 44.78
C VAL A 348 30.25 42.09 44.10
N LYS A 349 30.48 41.02 44.82
CA LYS A 349 31.09 39.81 44.29
C LYS A 349 30.00 38.88 43.75
N VAL A 350 30.16 38.43 42.52
CA VAL A 350 29.26 37.54 41.83
C VAL A 350 30.01 36.31 41.32
N LYS A 351 29.39 35.11 41.49
CA LYS A 351 29.86 33.86 40.92
C LYS A 351 28.68 33.06 40.44
N CYS A 352 28.73 32.63 39.19
CA CYS A 352 27.67 31.81 38.61
C CYS A 352 28.27 30.88 37.54
N GLY A 353 27.92 29.63 37.56
CA GLY A 353 28.27 28.71 36.47
C GLY A 353 27.17 28.71 35.41
N ALA A 354 27.54 28.65 34.16
CA ALA A 354 26.61 28.49 33.05
C ALA A 354 27.11 27.37 32.12
N GLN A 355 26.20 26.62 31.59
CA GLN A 355 26.48 25.58 30.59
C GLN A 355 25.31 25.47 29.60
N CYS A 356 25.57 24.98 28.38
CA CYS A 356 24.59 24.74 27.35
C CYS A 356 24.81 23.37 26.72
N SER A 357 23.87 22.89 25.94
CA SER A 357 24.04 21.70 25.12
C SER A 357 25.18 21.90 24.13
N ASP A 358 26.11 20.96 24.05
CA ASP A 358 27.34 21.07 23.27
C ASP A 358 27.09 21.05 21.75
N VAL A 359 26.10 20.31 21.28
CA VAL A 359 25.76 20.15 19.85
C VAL A 359 27.00 19.82 18.99
N GLY A 360 27.79 18.83 19.45
CA GLY A 360 29.00 18.39 18.76
C GLY A 360 30.12 19.43 18.74
N GLY A 361 30.34 20.14 19.83
CA GLY A 361 31.38 21.15 19.99
C GLY A 361 31.07 22.48 19.33
N ARG A 362 29.84 22.68 18.80
CA ARG A 362 29.48 23.89 18.05
C ARG A 362 28.83 24.97 18.90
N ASN A 363 28.20 24.60 20.01
CA ASN A 363 27.47 25.54 20.85
C ASN A 363 28.33 26.03 22.01
N GLN A 364 28.17 27.28 22.34
CA GLN A 364 28.85 27.95 23.45
C GLN A 364 27.85 28.85 24.19
N VAL A 365 28.04 28.95 25.50
CA VAL A 365 27.25 29.86 26.35
C VAL A 365 28.04 31.09 26.69
N SER A 366 27.42 32.26 26.56
CA SER A 366 27.90 33.53 27.09
C SER A 366 27.17 33.82 28.38
N LEU A 367 27.92 34.14 29.44
CA LEU A 367 27.38 34.58 30.73
C LEU A 367 27.69 36.06 30.94
N ARG A 368 26.67 36.82 31.34
CA ARG A 368 26.80 38.28 31.56
C ARG A 368 25.89 38.72 32.69
N VAL A 369 26.25 39.85 33.32
CA VAL A 369 25.52 40.46 34.42
C VAL A 369 25.27 41.93 34.14
N ARG A 370 24.15 42.46 34.60
CA ARG A 370 23.85 43.87 34.65
C ARG A 370 23.10 44.20 35.93
N SER A 371 23.12 45.45 36.33
CA SER A 371 22.46 45.89 37.56
C SER A 371 21.50 47.02 37.31
N ARG A 372 20.54 47.15 38.21
CA ARG A 372 19.65 48.31 38.31
C ARG A 372 19.32 48.58 39.77
N ARG A 373 18.75 49.73 40.04
CA ARG A 373 17.97 49.99 41.24
C ARG A 373 16.58 49.37 41.09
N PRO A 374 15.95 48.89 42.20
CA PRO A 374 14.59 48.42 42.15
C PRO A 374 13.65 49.38 41.44
N GLY A 375 12.90 48.92 40.42
CA GLY A 375 12.01 49.75 39.62
C GLY A 375 12.67 50.67 38.57
N GLY A 376 14.03 50.69 38.50
CA GLY A 376 14.77 51.47 37.50
C GLY A 376 15.13 50.67 36.25
N GLU A 377 15.77 51.35 35.28
CA GLU A 377 16.28 50.69 34.07
C GLU A 377 17.60 49.97 34.35
N PHE A 378 17.78 48.81 33.66
CA PHE A 378 19.04 48.09 33.74
C PHE A 378 20.16 48.81 33.00
N GLY A 379 21.34 48.83 33.62
CA GLY A 379 22.58 49.25 32.98
C GLY A 379 23.07 48.30 31.89
N GLY A 380 24.27 48.60 31.35
CA GLY A 380 24.93 47.75 30.35
C GLY A 380 25.37 46.41 30.94
N TYR A 381 25.43 45.37 30.08
CA TYR A 381 25.95 44.08 30.47
C TYR A 381 27.47 44.07 30.67
N THR A 382 27.93 43.44 31.72
CA THR A 382 29.31 43.04 31.96
C THR A 382 29.47 41.55 31.78
N ALA A 383 30.45 41.10 30.99
CA ALA A 383 30.73 39.70 30.78
C ALA A 383 31.26 39.03 32.07
N LEU A 384 30.81 37.80 32.29
CA LEU A 384 31.28 36.91 33.34
C LEU A 384 31.93 35.65 32.74
N GLU A 385 32.93 35.11 33.42
CA GLU A 385 33.41 33.78 33.12
C GLU A 385 32.66 32.75 33.97
N SER A 386 32.23 31.64 33.34
CA SER A 386 31.46 30.61 34.01
C SER A 386 32.25 29.98 35.17
N GLY A 387 31.66 30.05 36.37
CA GLY A 387 32.27 29.50 37.58
C GLY A 387 33.35 30.35 38.23
N VAL A 388 33.71 31.47 37.63
CA VAL A 388 34.74 32.37 38.15
C VAL A 388 34.09 33.54 38.93
N GLU A 389 34.74 33.92 40.04
CA GLU A 389 34.31 35.07 40.84
C GLU A 389 34.70 36.40 40.16
N LYS A 390 33.75 37.34 40.14
CA LYS A 390 33.99 38.70 39.63
C LYS A 390 33.50 39.73 40.61
N VAL A 391 34.32 40.73 40.89
CA VAL A 391 33.98 41.89 41.72
C VAL A 391 33.51 43.03 40.84
N LEU A 392 32.32 43.52 41.11
CA LEU A 392 31.66 44.60 40.39
C LEU A 392 31.67 45.88 41.28
N PRO A 393 32.11 47.03 40.76
CA PRO A 393 32.11 48.28 41.52
C PRO A 393 30.75 49.02 41.42
N GLY A 394 30.58 50.03 42.30
CA GLY A 394 29.50 51.01 42.16
C GLY A 394 28.21 50.72 42.93
N PHE A 395 28.28 49.95 44.02
CA PHE A 395 27.12 49.53 44.83
C PHE A 395 27.12 50.26 46.19
N SER A 396 26.47 51.41 46.27
CA SER A 396 26.31 52.10 47.55
C SER A 396 25.75 51.19 48.65
N PRO A 397 26.34 51.16 49.86
CA PRO A 397 25.81 50.35 50.96
C PRO A 397 24.45 50.81 51.49
N LEU A 398 24.07 52.04 51.19
CA LEU A 398 22.80 52.62 51.62
C LEU A 398 21.64 52.34 50.67
N LEU A 399 21.90 51.66 49.52
CA LEU A 399 20.91 51.42 48.47
C LEU A 399 20.87 49.96 48.12
N SER A 400 19.70 49.45 47.81
CA SER A 400 19.54 48.09 47.25
C SER A 400 19.68 48.11 45.72
N TYR A 401 19.98 46.96 45.18
CA TYR A 401 20.15 46.76 43.75
C TYR A 401 19.59 45.40 43.34
N GLU A 402 19.22 45.29 42.09
CA GLU A 402 18.90 44.05 41.44
C GLU A 402 19.97 43.72 40.41
N LEU A 403 20.55 42.53 40.48
CA LEU A 403 21.47 41.98 39.50
C LEU A 403 20.76 40.99 38.62
N GLU A 404 20.67 41.22 37.33
CA GLU A 404 20.25 40.24 36.34
C GLU A 404 21.46 39.54 35.75
N LEU A 405 21.56 38.24 35.98
CA LEU A 405 22.49 37.37 35.28
C LEU A 405 21.78 36.76 34.09
N SER A 406 22.45 36.76 32.94
CA SER A 406 21.93 36.21 31.68
C SER A 406 22.92 35.28 31.08
N ALA A 407 22.51 34.03 30.90
CA ALA A 407 23.22 33.06 30.09
C ALA A 407 22.50 32.92 28.75
N GLU A 408 23.24 33.05 27.67
CA GLU A 408 22.73 32.96 26.30
C GLU A 408 23.66 32.10 25.45
N ASP A 409 23.10 31.16 24.71
CA ASP A 409 23.86 30.30 23.80
C ASP A 409 23.86 30.84 22.36
N LEU A 410 24.64 30.23 21.48
CA LEU A 410 24.76 30.67 20.09
C LEU A 410 23.44 30.57 19.30
N PRO A 411 22.59 29.56 19.46
CA PRO A 411 21.26 29.53 18.86
C PRO A 411 20.30 30.58 19.37
N GLY A 412 20.67 31.32 20.42
CA GLY A 412 19.91 32.44 20.95
C GLY A 412 18.95 32.09 22.08
N SER A 413 19.00 30.86 22.60
CA SER A 413 18.27 30.52 23.81
C SER A 413 18.88 31.24 25.01
N ARG A 414 18.00 31.80 25.83
CA ARG A 414 18.42 32.66 26.94
C ARG A 414 17.73 32.26 28.24
N ARG A 415 18.51 32.24 29.30
CA ARG A 415 18.04 32.13 30.67
C ARG A 415 18.53 33.29 31.50
N THR A 416 17.65 33.85 32.33
CA THR A 416 17.97 34.94 33.22
C THR A 416 17.60 34.60 34.66
N VAL A 417 18.38 35.11 35.59
CA VAL A 417 18.12 35.06 37.03
C VAL A 417 18.36 36.43 37.63
N VAL A 418 17.47 36.90 38.47
CA VAL A 418 17.63 38.15 39.15
C VAL A 418 17.94 37.91 40.63
N CYS A 419 18.99 38.52 41.12
CA CYS A 419 19.40 38.45 42.51
C CYS A 419 19.28 39.85 43.15
N ALA A 420 18.72 39.92 44.33
CA ALA A 420 18.65 41.16 45.07
C ALA A 420 19.94 41.37 45.87
N ILE A 421 20.43 42.58 45.88
CA ILE A 421 21.51 43.06 46.75
C ILE A 421 20.89 44.00 47.76
N PRO A 422 20.76 43.63 49.01
CA PRO A 422 20.18 44.47 50.04
C PRO A 422 21.10 45.65 50.39
N THR A 423 20.61 46.61 51.10
CA THR A 423 21.42 47.65 51.79
C THR A 423 22.40 46.99 52.77
N ALA A 424 23.30 47.75 53.35
CA ALA A 424 24.08 47.32 54.50
C ALA A 424 23.15 46.80 55.62
N ALA A 425 23.64 45.81 56.41
CA ALA A 425 22.82 45.21 57.45
C ALA A 425 22.40 46.24 58.55
N ALA A 426 21.12 46.31 58.83
CA ALA A 426 20.54 47.02 59.96
C ALA A 426 19.46 46.14 60.58
N ALA A 427 19.46 45.86 61.89
CA ALA A 427 18.46 45.03 62.50
C ALA A 427 17.05 45.58 62.28
N VAL A 428 16.88 46.90 62.52
CA VAL A 428 15.69 47.65 62.19
C VAL A 428 16.11 49.04 61.76
N HIS A 429 15.57 49.53 60.66
CA HIS A 429 15.74 50.92 60.19
C HIS A 429 14.38 51.59 60.09
N LEU A 430 14.26 52.72 60.73
CA LEU A 430 13.11 53.59 60.57
C LEU A 430 13.51 54.75 59.61
N ALA A 431 12.78 54.85 58.52
CA ALA A 431 13.04 55.95 57.56
C ALA A 431 12.81 57.29 58.19
N SER A 432 13.53 58.33 57.75
CA SER A 432 13.38 59.65 58.21
C SER A 432 11.94 60.16 58.02
N GLY A 433 11.32 60.63 59.09
CA GLY A 433 9.92 61.02 59.11
C GLY A 433 8.96 59.88 59.52
N GLY A 434 9.45 58.63 59.83
CA GLY A 434 8.64 57.53 60.31
C GLY A 434 7.72 56.94 59.26
N THR A 435 8.03 57.14 57.99
CA THR A 435 7.15 56.69 56.87
C THR A 435 7.41 55.29 56.40
N ALA A 436 8.54 54.62 56.78
CA ALA A 436 8.88 53.27 56.41
C ALA A 436 9.74 52.57 57.46
N VAL A 437 9.69 51.20 57.44
CA VAL A 437 10.46 50.33 58.32
C VAL A 437 11.28 49.36 57.46
N GLY A 438 12.61 49.30 57.68
CA GLY A 438 13.49 48.25 57.19
C GLY A 438 13.81 47.29 58.31
N VAL A 439 13.68 46.00 58.07
CA VAL A 439 14.06 44.93 58.97
C VAL A 439 15.20 44.14 58.37
N GLY A 440 16.35 44.13 58.98
CA GLY A 440 17.56 43.52 58.44
C GLY A 440 18.21 44.30 57.31
N LYS A 441 17.70 45.51 57.00
CA LYS A 441 18.14 46.39 55.92
C LYS A 441 17.75 47.85 56.19
N TYR A 442 18.30 48.77 55.41
CA TYR A 442 17.76 50.14 55.34
C TYR A 442 16.46 50.17 54.52
N ALA A 443 15.44 50.91 54.98
CA ALA A 443 14.21 51.14 54.24
C ALA A 443 14.51 52.06 53.04
N GLU A 444 14.08 51.69 51.87
CA GLU A 444 14.31 52.41 50.60
C GLU A 444 13.02 52.99 50.00
N HIS A 445 11.90 52.36 50.32
CA HIS A 445 10.59 52.75 49.80
C HIS A 445 9.77 53.44 50.88
N ASP A 446 9.10 54.52 50.49
CA ASP A 446 8.21 55.27 51.39
C ASP A 446 6.91 54.47 51.64
N ARG A 447 6.36 54.51 52.82
CA ARG A 447 5.13 53.84 53.27
C ARG A 447 5.19 52.31 53.14
N ALA A 448 6.36 51.74 53.38
CA ALA A 448 6.61 50.31 53.27
C ALA A 448 7.18 49.67 54.55
N VAL A 449 6.96 48.41 54.73
CA VAL A 449 7.73 47.54 55.61
C VAL A 449 8.56 46.62 54.74
N GLU A 450 9.88 46.83 54.74
CA GLU A 450 10.82 46.10 53.91
C GLU A 450 11.61 45.10 54.77
N VAL A 451 11.64 43.88 54.37
CA VAL A 451 12.45 42.83 55.01
C VAL A 451 13.67 42.54 54.16
N ASN A 452 14.83 42.30 54.75
CA ASN A 452 16.00 41.84 54.04
C ASN A 452 15.64 40.57 53.22
N PRO A 453 15.89 40.53 51.91
CA PRO A 453 15.52 39.37 51.05
C PRO A 453 16.14 38.04 51.51
N GLU A 454 17.20 38.07 52.33
CA GLU A 454 17.80 36.87 52.90
C GLU A 454 17.09 36.42 54.18
N TRP A 455 16.15 37.20 54.74
CA TRP A 455 15.41 36.89 55.95
C TRP A 455 14.04 36.34 55.59
N GLU A 456 13.67 35.24 56.25
CA GLU A 456 12.33 34.70 56.14
C GLU A 456 11.37 35.36 57.15
N VAL A 457 10.16 35.69 56.73
CA VAL A 457 9.09 36.16 57.58
C VAL A 457 8.30 34.98 58.10
N TYR A 458 8.35 34.80 59.43
CA TYR A 458 7.57 33.73 60.10
C TYR A 458 6.28 34.35 60.67
N VAL A 459 5.15 33.69 60.37
CA VAL A 459 3.82 34.01 60.93
C VAL A 459 3.28 32.77 61.59
N LYS A 460 2.95 32.85 62.89
CA LYS A 460 2.47 31.73 63.70
C LYS A 460 3.39 30.49 63.62
N GLY A 461 4.71 30.73 63.61
CA GLY A 461 5.71 29.65 63.55
C GLY A 461 5.90 28.97 62.20
N LYS A 462 5.31 29.47 61.15
CA LYS A 462 5.50 29.00 59.78
C LYS A 462 6.02 30.12 58.88
N ALA A 463 6.85 29.79 57.92
CA ALA A 463 7.27 30.73 56.87
C ALA A 463 6.05 31.28 56.14
N LEU A 464 6.03 32.58 55.82
CA LEU A 464 4.89 33.24 55.20
C LEU A 464 4.42 32.51 53.92
N TRP A 465 5.35 32.07 53.10
CA TRP A 465 5.03 31.33 51.86
C TRP A 465 4.42 29.96 52.09
N GLU A 466 4.72 29.29 53.21
CA GLU A 466 4.07 28.03 53.59
C GLU A 466 2.60 28.22 54.00
N LEU A 467 2.23 29.44 54.43
CA LEU A 467 0.83 29.77 54.73
C LEU A 467 0.06 30.14 53.46
N ILE A 468 0.73 30.74 52.47
CA ILE A 468 0.11 31.13 51.19
C ILE A 468 -0.02 29.94 50.27
N TYR A 469 1.02 29.11 50.23
CA TYR A 469 1.07 27.90 49.40
C TYR A 469 1.45 26.71 50.27
N PRO A 470 0.52 26.14 51.08
CA PRO A 470 0.81 24.92 51.81
C PRO A 470 1.09 23.73 50.87
N VAL A 471 1.80 22.72 51.34
CA VAL A 471 2.04 21.48 50.57
C VAL A 471 0.71 20.95 50.00
N GLY A 472 0.69 20.62 48.73
CA GLY A 472 -0.51 20.24 47.97
C GLY A 472 -1.15 21.37 47.17
N SER A 473 -0.77 22.66 47.41
CA SER A 473 -1.28 23.78 46.62
C SER A 473 -0.85 23.70 45.15
N LEU A 474 -1.71 24.25 44.30
CA LEU A 474 -1.41 24.40 42.84
C LEU A 474 -1.08 25.85 42.54
N TYR A 475 -0.05 26.08 41.75
CA TYR A 475 0.32 27.35 41.16
C TYR A 475 0.13 27.30 39.65
N LEU A 476 -0.59 28.25 39.08
CA LEU A 476 -0.84 28.39 37.65
C LEU A 476 -0.22 29.68 37.13
N SER A 477 0.51 29.57 36.02
CA SER A 477 1.16 30.72 35.40
C SER A 477 1.24 30.59 33.89
N ALA A 478 1.14 31.70 33.18
CA ALA A 478 1.47 31.75 31.76
C ALA A 478 2.99 31.78 31.50
N ALA A 479 3.79 32.10 32.53
CA ALA A 479 5.25 32.08 32.46
C ALA A 479 5.81 30.75 32.96
N ASP A 480 6.84 30.23 32.28
CA ASP A 480 7.55 29.02 32.65
C ASP A 480 8.61 29.29 33.75
N THR A 481 8.12 29.73 34.90
CA THR A 481 8.98 30.02 36.05
C THR A 481 8.68 29.01 37.16
N ASP A 482 9.71 28.32 37.65
CA ASP A 482 9.58 27.43 38.78
C ASP A 482 9.12 28.23 40.03
N PRO A 483 7.96 27.91 40.62
CA PRO A 483 7.50 28.59 41.82
C PRO A 483 8.47 28.46 43.00
N GLY A 484 9.32 27.43 43.02
CA GLY A 484 10.35 27.28 44.03
C GLY A 484 11.37 28.46 44.04
N VAL A 485 11.59 29.08 42.90
CA VAL A 485 12.43 30.31 42.78
C VAL A 485 11.74 31.51 43.39
N LEU A 486 10.38 31.56 43.31
CA LEU A 486 9.62 32.70 43.78
C LEU A 486 9.24 32.58 45.27
N PHE A 487 8.87 31.40 45.72
CA PHE A 487 8.25 31.17 47.03
C PHE A 487 8.99 30.14 47.89
N GLY A 488 10.10 29.60 47.37
CA GLY A 488 10.77 28.47 48.02
C GLY A 488 9.96 27.16 47.96
N GLY A 489 10.45 26.13 48.68
CA GLY A 489 9.84 24.80 48.65
C GLY A 489 10.18 24.01 47.37
N THR A 490 9.64 22.80 47.31
CA THR A 490 9.82 21.91 46.15
C THR A 490 8.50 21.82 45.40
N TRP A 491 8.60 21.98 44.09
CA TRP A 491 7.45 22.01 43.21
C TRP A 491 7.62 20.99 42.10
N GLU A 492 6.53 20.25 41.83
CA GLU A 492 6.46 19.32 40.73
C GLU A 492 5.54 19.85 39.64
N ARG A 493 5.98 19.79 38.38
CA ARG A 493 5.21 20.29 37.26
C ARG A 493 4.18 19.26 36.81
N ILE A 494 2.92 19.63 36.80
CA ILE A 494 1.83 18.86 36.21
C ILE A 494 1.81 19.17 34.72
N ARG A 495 1.91 18.13 33.89
CA ARG A 495 1.96 18.24 32.42
C ARG A 495 0.84 17.46 31.78
N ASP A 496 0.34 17.99 30.67
CA ASP A 496 -0.60 17.30 29.77
C ASP A 496 -1.84 16.74 30.47
N ARG A 497 -2.37 17.53 31.45
CA ARG A 497 -3.54 17.18 32.26
C ARG A 497 -4.53 18.32 32.35
N PHE A 498 -5.82 18.01 32.22
CA PHE A 498 -6.89 18.87 32.71
C PHE A 498 -7.05 18.71 34.21
N LEU A 499 -7.28 19.82 34.92
CA LEU A 499 -7.56 19.79 36.35
C LEU A 499 -9.06 19.54 36.56
N LEU A 500 -9.38 18.45 37.23
CA LEU A 500 -10.75 18.10 37.63
C LEU A 500 -10.90 18.33 39.13
N ALA A 501 -11.99 18.97 39.54
CA ALA A 501 -12.28 19.16 40.94
C ALA A 501 -12.51 17.78 41.61
N ALA A 502 -11.76 17.54 42.71
CA ALA A 502 -11.91 16.32 43.50
C ALA A 502 -13.27 16.26 44.19
N GLY A 503 -13.82 15.08 44.28
CA GLY A 503 -15.12 14.82 44.95
C GLY A 503 -15.27 13.34 45.31
N THR A 504 -16.50 12.91 45.57
CA THR A 504 -16.79 11.53 45.94
C THR A 504 -16.55 10.53 44.82
N ALA A 505 -16.72 10.95 43.56
CA ALA A 505 -16.51 10.11 42.39
C ALA A 505 -15.04 10.08 41.96
N TYR A 506 -14.32 11.18 42.17
CA TYR A 506 -12.91 11.31 41.78
C TYR A 506 -12.14 11.87 42.98
N GLY A 507 -11.35 11.02 43.61
CA GLY A 507 -10.52 11.40 44.75
C GLY A 507 -9.36 12.32 44.34
N ALA A 508 -8.88 13.14 45.28
CA ALA A 508 -7.72 13.98 45.03
C ALA A 508 -6.48 13.16 44.61
N GLY A 509 -5.78 13.57 43.60
CA GLY A 509 -4.59 12.89 43.07
C GLY A 509 -4.86 11.76 42.08
N THR A 510 -6.12 11.35 41.88
CA THR A 510 -6.43 10.36 40.85
C THR A 510 -6.20 10.94 39.45
N THR A 511 -5.74 10.10 38.54
CA THR A 511 -5.52 10.46 37.15
C THR A 511 -6.35 9.54 36.25
N GLY A 512 -6.86 10.09 35.17
CA GLY A 512 -7.66 9.35 34.19
C GLY A 512 -7.96 10.18 32.95
N GLY A 513 -8.85 9.66 32.13
CA GLY A 513 -9.23 10.27 30.87
C GLY A 513 -8.21 10.06 29.74
N GLU A 514 -8.63 10.33 28.56
CA GLU A 514 -7.82 10.21 27.35
C GLU A 514 -8.06 11.43 26.43
N ALA A 515 -6.99 11.93 25.82
CA ALA A 515 -7.06 13.10 24.94
C ALA A 515 -7.68 12.77 23.57
N VAL A 516 -7.54 11.54 23.14
CA VAL A 516 -8.13 11.02 21.90
C VAL A 516 -8.74 9.66 22.19
N HIS A 517 -9.88 9.39 21.62
CA HIS A 517 -10.61 8.16 21.83
C HIS A 517 -11.05 7.54 20.51
N THR A 518 -10.86 6.23 20.40
CA THR A 518 -11.45 5.47 19.29
C THR A 518 -12.66 4.73 19.82
N LEU A 519 -13.83 5.06 19.31
CA LEU A 519 -15.07 4.45 19.72
C LEU A 519 -15.00 2.93 19.60
N THR A 520 -15.38 2.24 20.64
CA THR A 520 -15.60 0.80 20.66
C THR A 520 -17.02 0.47 20.25
N GLU A 521 -17.28 -0.75 19.88
CA GLU A 521 -18.61 -1.21 19.48
C GLU A 521 -19.65 -0.99 20.58
N ASN A 522 -19.28 -1.13 21.83
CA ASN A 522 -20.16 -0.95 22.99
C ASN A 522 -20.50 0.53 23.29
N GLU A 523 -19.76 1.47 22.73
CA GLU A 523 -19.96 2.90 22.91
C GLU A 523 -20.83 3.51 21.81
N LEU A 524 -21.13 2.74 20.79
CA LEU A 524 -22.06 3.15 19.75
C LEU A 524 -23.49 2.95 20.23
N PRO A 525 -24.40 3.92 19.99
CA PRO A 525 -25.82 3.70 20.23
C PRO A 525 -26.31 2.44 19.52
N ALA A 526 -27.10 1.65 20.18
CA ALA A 526 -27.75 0.51 19.54
C ALA A 526 -28.53 0.98 18.31
N HIS A 527 -28.17 0.50 17.15
CA HIS A 527 -28.85 0.85 15.89
C HIS A 527 -28.96 -0.40 15.01
N ALA A 528 -29.93 -0.37 14.15
CA ALA A 528 -30.13 -1.39 13.14
C ALA A 528 -30.10 -0.74 11.75
N HIS A 529 -29.64 -1.48 10.76
CA HIS A 529 -29.72 -1.10 9.39
C HIS A 529 -30.86 -1.87 8.73
N ASP A 530 -31.88 -1.18 8.29
CA ASP A 530 -32.88 -1.78 7.43
C ASP A 530 -32.27 -1.92 6.01
N PRO A 531 -32.33 -3.09 5.39
CA PRO A 531 -31.91 -3.24 4.02
C PRO A 531 -32.82 -2.38 3.14
N ALA A 532 -32.23 -1.45 2.40
CA ALA A 532 -32.96 -0.61 1.46
C ALA A 532 -33.67 -1.51 0.44
N ASN A 533 -34.99 -1.37 0.34
CA ASN A 533 -35.79 -1.94 -0.75
C ASN A 533 -35.37 -1.26 -2.06
N GLU A 534 -34.43 -1.82 -2.78
CA GLU A 534 -34.34 -1.54 -4.21
C GLU A 534 -35.46 -2.32 -4.90
N ALA A 535 -36.35 -1.57 -5.51
CA ALA A 535 -37.49 -2.11 -6.25
C ALA A 535 -36.98 -3.10 -7.31
N GLY A 536 -37.26 -4.37 -7.11
CA GLY A 536 -37.21 -5.28 -8.23
C GLY A 536 -36.93 -6.76 -7.98
N TYR A 537 -36.33 -7.17 -6.89
CA TYR A 537 -36.13 -8.61 -6.62
C TYR A 537 -36.00 -8.90 -5.13
N TYR A 538 -36.95 -9.71 -4.62
CA TYR A 538 -37.04 -10.26 -3.26
C TYR A 538 -37.56 -9.28 -2.20
N GLY A 539 -38.87 -9.30 -1.99
CA GLY A 539 -39.49 -8.67 -0.83
C GLY A 539 -39.19 -9.46 0.44
N PHE A 540 -38.49 -8.84 1.37
CA PHE A 540 -38.38 -9.37 2.73
C PHE A 540 -39.55 -8.83 3.56
N ILE A 541 -40.32 -9.71 4.17
CA ILE A 541 -41.36 -9.31 5.13
C ILE A 541 -40.72 -9.31 6.50
N THR A 542 -40.55 -8.11 7.08
CA THR A 542 -40.12 -7.97 8.46
C THR A 542 -41.31 -8.13 9.39
N ASN A 543 -41.24 -9.05 10.32
CA ASN A 543 -42.10 -9.07 11.48
C ASN A 543 -41.35 -8.38 12.65
N SER A 544 -41.98 -7.42 13.28
CA SER A 544 -41.45 -6.36 14.12
C SER A 544 -40.74 -6.79 15.41
N GLN A 545 -40.30 -8.02 15.57
CA GLN A 545 -39.64 -8.48 16.79
C GLN A 545 -38.47 -9.44 16.65
N LYS A 546 -38.04 -9.85 15.47
CA LYS A 546 -36.83 -10.69 15.29
C LYS A 546 -36.19 -10.44 13.94
N ALA A 547 -34.86 -10.46 13.92
CA ALA A 547 -34.05 -10.43 12.72
C ALA A 547 -34.57 -11.41 11.66
N PHE A 548 -34.99 -10.88 10.56
CA PHE A 548 -35.28 -11.52 9.27
C PHE A 548 -35.85 -12.95 9.30
N THR A 549 -37.16 -13.08 9.20
CA THR A 549 -37.81 -14.32 8.74
C THR A 549 -38.10 -14.20 7.26
N VAL A 550 -37.64 -15.17 6.47
CA VAL A 550 -38.05 -15.33 5.08
C VAL A 550 -39.47 -15.87 5.09
N GLY A 551 -40.43 -15.05 4.66
CA GLY A 551 -41.80 -15.52 4.43
C GLY A 551 -41.87 -16.52 3.26
N ASP A 552 -42.88 -17.39 3.29
CA ASP A 552 -43.12 -18.40 2.27
C ASP A 552 -43.01 -17.82 0.84
N MET A 553 -41.99 -18.21 0.11
CA MET A 553 -41.90 -17.96 -1.32
C MET A 553 -42.63 -19.06 -2.09
N GLY A 554 -43.85 -18.80 -2.50
CA GLY A 554 -44.54 -19.64 -3.46
C GLY A 554 -44.00 -19.39 -4.88
N VAL A 555 -43.44 -20.40 -5.50
CA VAL A 555 -43.12 -20.35 -6.93
C VAL A 555 -44.34 -20.86 -7.69
N GLN A 556 -44.96 -19.98 -8.47
CA GLN A 556 -46.06 -20.37 -9.39
C GLN A 556 -45.41 -21.00 -10.64
N SER A 557 -45.44 -22.31 -10.75
CA SER A 557 -45.20 -22.98 -12.02
C SER A 557 -46.46 -22.94 -12.87
N GLY A 558 -46.33 -22.82 -14.19
CA GLY A 558 -47.45 -22.65 -15.13
C GLY A 558 -48.52 -23.76 -15.17
N SER A 559 -48.62 -24.62 -14.16
CA SER A 559 -49.61 -25.69 -14.01
C SER A 559 -50.50 -25.53 -12.75
N GLY A 560 -50.41 -24.41 -12.02
CA GLY A 560 -51.36 -24.11 -10.94
C GLY A 560 -51.24 -24.96 -9.68
N ARG A 561 -50.11 -25.63 -9.43
CA ARG A 561 -49.87 -26.39 -8.18
C ARG A 561 -48.94 -25.60 -7.25
N TYR A 562 -49.42 -25.28 -6.07
CA TYR A 562 -48.70 -24.65 -4.96
C TYR A 562 -47.93 -25.72 -4.17
N TYR A 563 -46.62 -25.54 -4.02
CA TYR A 563 -45.80 -26.35 -3.12
C TYR A 563 -45.27 -25.45 -1.99
N PRO A 564 -45.72 -25.62 -0.74
CA PRO A 564 -45.15 -24.88 0.37
C PRO A 564 -43.76 -25.46 0.70
N TYR A 565 -42.74 -24.62 0.60
CA TYR A 565 -41.44 -24.95 1.17
C TYR A 565 -41.40 -24.60 2.67
N ALA A 566 -40.83 -25.48 3.46
CA ALA A 566 -40.58 -25.21 4.86
C ALA A 566 -39.65 -24.01 5.03
N PRO A 567 -39.84 -23.14 6.04
CA PRO A 567 -39.00 -21.97 6.24
C PRO A 567 -37.56 -22.41 6.51
N ALA A 568 -36.65 -22.09 5.60
CA ALA A 568 -35.23 -22.18 5.85
C ALA A 568 -34.83 -20.92 6.66
N ALA A 569 -34.30 -21.12 7.84
CA ALA A 569 -33.69 -20.05 8.60
C ALA A 569 -32.54 -19.43 7.79
N PHE A 570 -32.65 -18.17 7.41
CA PHE A 570 -31.58 -17.46 6.73
C PHE A 570 -30.62 -16.92 7.79
N ASP A 571 -29.42 -17.51 7.85
CA ASP A 571 -28.37 -17.06 8.76
C ASP A 571 -27.63 -15.85 8.13
N ILE A 572 -28.01 -14.67 8.54
CA ILE A 572 -27.37 -13.39 8.17
C ILE A 572 -25.91 -13.32 8.64
N SER A 573 -25.54 -14.09 9.67
CA SER A 573 -24.19 -14.01 10.25
C SER A 573 -23.07 -14.38 9.27
N ARG A 574 -23.40 -15.02 8.15
CA ARG A 574 -22.41 -15.54 7.20
C ARG A 574 -22.19 -14.73 5.93
N ASN A 575 -23.12 -13.86 5.48
CA ASN A 575 -23.02 -13.28 4.13
C ASN A 575 -23.49 -11.84 3.92
N THR A 576 -23.96 -11.12 4.93
CA THR A 576 -24.36 -9.72 4.76
C THR A 576 -23.67 -8.81 5.78
N LYS A 577 -22.48 -8.42 5.45
CA LYS A 577 -21.88 -7.23 6.08
C LYS A 577 -22.32 -6.03 5.25
N THR A 578 -23.08 -5.11 5.85
CA THR A 578 -23.14 -3.73 5.34
C THR A 578 -21.71 -3.23 5.20
N GLY A 579 -21.40 -2.54 4.12
CA GLY A 579 -20.08 -1.96 3.94
C GLY A 579 -19.68 -1.18 5.18
N SER A 580 -18.47 -1.39 5.67
CA SER A 580 -17.96 -0.63 6.81
C SER A 580 -17.94 0.85 6.45
N VAL A 581 -18.68 1.66 7.20
CA VAL A 581 -18.65 3.11 7.12
C VAL A 581 -17.90 3.63 8.31
N GLY A 582 -16.91 4.48 8.07
CA GLY A 582 -16.08 5.06 9.12
C GLY A 582 -14.60 4.68 8.97
N GLY A 583 -13.75 5.56 9.40
CA GLY A 583 -12.29 5.41 9.24
C GLY A 583 -11.58 4.70 10.40
N GLY A 584 -12.29 4.31 11.48
CA GLY A 584 -11.70 3.74 12.69
C GLY A 584 -10.65 4.64 13.37
N LYS A 585 -10.67 5.94 13.06
CA LYS A 585 -9.71 6.89 13.63
C LYS A 585 -10.22 7.44 14.95
N ALA A 586 -9.29 7.65 15.85
CA ALA A 586 -9.59 8.32 17.10
C ALA A 586 -10.11 9.75 16.86
N HIS A 587 -11.11 10.16 17.63
CA HIS A 587 -11.56 11.55 17.66
C HIS A 587 -10.94 12.31 18.84
N ASN A 588 -10.90 13.61 18.73
CA ASN A 588 -10.39 14.48 19.77
C ASN A 588 -11.41 14.64 20.89
N ASN A 589 -11.00 14.34 22.14
CA ASN A 589 -11.78 14.53 23.35
C ASN A 589 -11.49 15.84 24.08
N MET A 590 -10.50 16.62 23.58
CA MET A 590 -10.12 17.86 24.25
C MET A 590 -11.05 19.02 23.86
N PRO A 591 -11.70 19.68 24.83
CA PRO A 591 -12.41 20.92 24.57
C PRO A 591 -11.43 22.06 24.18
N PRO A 592 -11.90 23.20 23.67
CA PRO A 592 -11.05 24.37 23.51
C PRO A 592 -10.36 24.71 24.84
N TYR A 593 -9.04 24.88 24.81
CA TYR A 593 -8.24 25.08 26.02
C TYR A 593 -7.22 26.22 25.85
N LEU A 594 -6.81 26.76 26.97
CA LEU A 594 -5.62 27.59 27.12
C LEU A 594 -4.60 26.78 27.95
N ALA A 595 -3.47 26.46 27.38
CA ALA A 595 -2.40 25.82 28.09
C ALA A 595 -1.64 26.82 28.98
N VAL A 596 -1.53 26.49 30.25
CA VAL A 596 -0.76 27.21 31.24
C VAL A 596 0.16 26.27 31.98
N TYR A 597 1.20 26.79 32.59
CA TYR A 597 2.08 26.01 33.44
C TYR A 597 1.41 25.78 34.79
N VAL A 598 1.31 24.52 35.18
CA VAL A 598 0.71 24.11 36.45
C VAL A 598 1.78 23.41 37.28
N TRP A 599 1.93 23.87 38.51
CA TRP A 599 2.88 23.29 39.45
C TRP A 599 2.17 22.92 40.74
N GLN A 600 2.54 21.80 41.31
CA GLN A 600 2.05 21.37 42.63
C GLN A 600 3.19 21.44 43.64
N ARG A 601 2.95 22.04 44.80
CA ARG A 601 3.92 22.07 45.89
C ARG A 601 3.97 20.67 46.54
N THR A 602 5.18 20.08 46.58
CA THR A 602 5.41 18.74 47.16
C THR A 602 6.15 18.77 48.49
N ALA A 603 6.93 19.82 48.74
CA ALA A 603 7.59 20.06 50.00
C ALA A 603 7.81 21.56 50.24
#